data_12e489541df39d36cf1c57fdecb5d0a1
#
_entry.id   12e489541df39d36cf1c57fdecb5d0a1
#
_cell.length_a   1.000
_cell.length_b   1.000
_cell.length_c   1.000
_cell.angle_alpha   90.00
_cell.angle_beta   90.00
_cell.angle_gamma   90.00
#
_symmetry.space_group_name_H-M   'P 1'
#
loop_
_entity.id
_entity.type
_entity.pdbx_description
1 polymer ?
#
loop_
_entity_poly.entity_id
_entity_poly.type
_entity_poly.pdbx_seq_one_letter_code
_entity_poly.pdbx_strand_id
1 'polypeptide(L)'
;MSPLVRRFLKTAIGFLIFGVGLGVYMLARRELAGVWATPWWRSAHTHAILVGFVMMMIMGVALWMFPRPARDDTQFDPRLAGAAYWFMALGTASRVAAELARPLSDAAAVRWIVVLGGSAQAVGLGLFFWTMWTRIRGRPEG
;
A
#
# COMPACT_ATOMS: atom_id res chain seq x y z
N MET A 1 -19.82 -0.40 -7.94
CA MET A 1 -18.49 -0.27 -7.30
C MET A 1 -18.22 1.19 -7.00
N SER A 2 -17.90 1.55 -5.75
CA SER A 2 -17.68 2.95 -5.36
C SER A 2 -16.42 3.54 -6.00
N PRO A 3 -16.34 4.88 -6.16
CA PRO A 3 -15.13 5.53 -6.67
C PRO A 3 -13.88 5.22 -5.85
N LEU A 4 -14.01 5.10 -4.52
CA LEU A 4 -12.91 4.79 -3.62
C LEU A 4 -12.36 3.38 -3.87
N VAL A 5 -13.23 2.37 -4.02
CA VAL A 5 -12.81 1.00 -4.38
C VAL A 5 -12.03 1.00 -5.70
N ARG A 6 -12.53 1.71 -6.72
CA ARG A 6 -11.83 1.81 -8.01
C ARG A 6 -10.45 2.46 -7.88
N ARG A 7 -10.29 3.46 -6.99
CA ARG A 7 -8.98 4.08 -6.71
C ARG A 7 -8.03 3.06 -6.11
N PHE A 8 -8.44 2.34 -5.06
CA PHE A 8 -7.61 1.28 -4.46
C PHE A 8 -7.12 0.28 -5.51
N LEU A 9 -8.03 -0.28 -6.32
CA LEU A 9 -7.69 -1.31 -7.31
C LEU A 9 -6.76 -0.78 -8.40
N LYS A 10 -7.04 0.41 -8.95
CA LYS A 10 -6.20 1.00 -10.00
C LYS A 10 -4.81 1.35 -9.50
N THR A 11 -4.70 1.91 -8.30
CA THR A 11 -3.41 2.23 -7.67
C THR A 11 -2.63 0.94 -7.36
N ALA A 12 -3.30 -0.09 -6.86
CA ALA A 12 -2.70 -1.39 -6.64
C ALA A 12 -2.11 -1.97 -7.93
N ILE A 13 -2.85 -1.95 -9.04
CA ILE A 13 -2.36 -2.40 -10.36
C ILE A 13 -1.15 -1.56 -10.81
N GLY A 14 -1.16 -0.25 -10.59
CA GLY A 14 -0.01 0.62 -10.86
C GLY A 14 1.25 0.17 -10.11
N PHE A 15 1.13 -0.11 -8.81
CA PHE A 15 2.23 -0.64 -8.02
C PHE A 15 2.68 -2.03 -8.46
N LEU A 16 1.76 -2.90 -8.90
CA LEU A 16 2.11 -4.21 -9.46
C LEU A 16 2.99 -4.05 -10.71
N ILE A 17 2.56 -3.24 -11.66
CA ILE A 17 3.30 -3.01 -12.91
C ILE A 17 4.71 -2.47 -12.59
N PHE A 18 4.78 -1.46 -11.73
CA PHE A 18 6.07 -0.90 -11.30
C PHE A 18 6.93 -1.93 -10.57
N GLY A 19 6.37 -2.64 -9.59
CA GLY A 19 7.09 -3.61 -8.79
C GLY A 19 7.60 -4.79 -9.62
N VAL A 20 6.77 -5.34 -10.51
CA VAL A 20 7.19 -6.41 -11.45
C VAL A 20 8.29 -5.90 -12.38
N GLY A 21 8.15 -4.71 -12.96
CA GLY A 21 9.17 -4.11 -13.80
C GLY A 21 10.53 -3.95 -13.08
N LEU A 22 10.49 -3.46 -11.83
CA LEU A 22 11.69 -3.34 -10.99
C LEU A 22 12.30 -4.72 -10.70
N GLY A 23 11.46 -5.73 -10.41
CA GLY A 23 11.89 -7.11 -10.17
C GLY A 23 12.59 -7.71 -11.39
N VAL A 24 12.00 -7.57 -12.59
CA VAL A 24 12.60 -8.03 -13.85
C VAL A 24 13.91 -7.30 -14.12
N TYR A 25 13.97 -5.98 -13.90
CA TYR A 25 15.21 -5.22 -14.07
C TYR A 25 16.32 -5.72 -13.12
N MET A 26 16.03 -5.96 -11.86
CA MET A 26 16.99 -6.50 -10.90
C MET A 26 17.45 -7.91 -11.29
N LEU A 27 16.52 -8.75 -11.76
CA LEU A 27 16.84 -10.10 -12.26
C LEU A 27 17.78 -10.05 -13.45
N ALA A 28 17.45 -9.23 -14.45
CA ALA A 28 18.29 -9.09 -15.65
C ALA A 28 19.70 -8.58 -15.31
N ARG A 29 19.83 -7.60 -14.41
CA ARG A 29 21.15 -7.13 -13.96
C ARG A 29 21.96 -8.21 -13.25
N ARG A 30 21.31 -9.03 -12.45
CA ARG A 30 21.98 -10.13 -11.76
C ARG A 30 22.47 -11.18 -12.73
N GLU A 31 21.58 -11.66 -13.61
CA GLU A 31 21.91 -12.79 -14.50
C GLU A 31 22.82 -12.39 -15.67
N LEU A 32 22.62 -11.19 -16.24
CA LEU A 32 23.36 -10.78 -17.45
C LEU A 32 24.62 -9.98 -17.14
N ALA A 33 24.66 -9.26 -16.01
CA ALA A 33 25.79 -8.39 -15.66
C ALA A 33 26.49 -8.79 -14.35
N GLY A 34 26.03 -9.82 -13.64
CA GLY A 34 26.60 -10.21 -12.35
C GLY A 34 26.41 -9.16 -11.23
N VAL A 35 25.53 -8.19 -11.43
CA VAL A 35 25.34 -7.06 -10.50
C VAL A 35 24.12 -7.30 -9.61
N TRP A 36 24.36 -7.55 -8.33
CA TRP A 36 23.32 -7.76 -7.34
C TRP A 36 22.62 -6.45 -6.94
N ALA A 37 21.32 -6.53 -6.75
CA ALA A 37 20.54 -5.41 -6.26
C ALA A 37 20.91 -5.07 -4.81
N THR A 38 20.97 -3.77 -4.51
CA THR A 38 21.19 -3.30 -3.14
C THR A 38 20.03 -3.71 -2.22
N PRO A 39 20.25 -3.81 -0.90
CA PRO A 39 19.17 -4.08 0.05
C PRO A 39 17.99 -3.09 -0.09
N TRP A 40 18.29 -1.83 -0.40
CA TRP A 40 17.29 -0.77 -0.60
C TRP A 40 16.39 -1.03 -1.81
N TRP A 41 16.96 -1.45 -2.93
CA TRP A 41 16.16 -1.77 -4.12
C TRP A 41 15.31 -3.01 -3.93
N ARG A 42 15.81 -4.00 -3.21
CA ARG A 42 15.01 -5.17 -2.82
C ARG A 42 13.85 -4.77 -1.90
N SER A 43 14.11 -3.88 -0.93
CA SER A 43 13.08 -3.33 -0.05
C SER A 43 12.02 -2.55 -0.85
N ALA A 44 12.43 -1.67 -1.77
CA ALA A 44 11.53 -0.92 -2.64
C ALA A 44 10.62 -1.84 -3.47
N HIS A 45 11.19 -2.88 -4.10
CA HIS A 45 10.42 -3.89 -4.81
C HIS A 45 9.41 -4.60 -3.90
N THR A 46 9.84 -5.03 -2.72
CA THR A 46 8.98 -5.72 -1.76
C THR A 46 7.82 -4.82 -1.31
N HIS A 47 8.08 -3.54 -0.99
CA HIS A 47 7.02 -2.61 -0.58
C HIS A 47 6.07 -2.27 -1.73
N ALA A 48 6.57 -2.13 -2.96
CA ALA A 48 5.71 -1.93 -4.12
C ALA A 48 4.74 -3.13 -4.32
N ILE A 49 5.25 -4.35 -4.20
CA ILE A 49 4.41 -5.56 -4.38
C ILE A 49 3.54 -5.84 -3.16
N LEU A 50 4.10 -5.96 -1.95
CA LEU A 50 3.33 -6.39 -0.78
C LEU A 50 2.39 -5.30 -0.25
N VAL A 51 2.86 -4.06 -0.17
CA VAL A 51 2.07 -2.98 0.41
C VAL A 51 1.31 -2.22 -0.68
N GLY A 52 1.99 -1.85 -1.76
CA GLY A 52 1.39 -1.11 -2.86
C GLY A 52 0.39 -1.94 -3.67
N PHE A 53 0.70 -3.20 -3.97
CA PHE A 53 -0.24 -4.04 -4.73
C PHE A 53 -1.09 -4.92 -3.82
N VAL A 54 -0.50 -5.88 -3.10
CA VAL A 54 -1.28 -6.91 -2.40
C VAL A 54 -2.17 -6.27 -1.33
N MET A 55 -1.61 -5.45 -0.44
CA MET A 55 -2.40 -4.87 0.66
C MET A 55 -3.48 -3.91 0.14
N MET A 56 -3.15 -3.01 -0.80
CA MET A 56 -4.17 -2.10 -1.36
C MET A 56 -5.23 -2.85 -2.17
N MET A 57 -4.88 -3.95 -2.84
CA MET A 57 -5.85 -4.81 -3.51
C MET A 57 -6.81 -5.44 -2.49
N ILE A 58 -6.27 -6.02 -1.40
CA ILE A 58 -7.09 -6.59 -0.31
C ILE A 58 -8.02 -5.53 0.28
N MET A 59 -7.51 -4.33 0.59
CA MET A 59 -8.31 -3.24 1.13
C MET A 59 -9.43 -2.83 0.18
N GLY A 60 -9.14 -2.72 -1.12
CA GLY A 60 -10.13 -2.37 -2.15
C GLY A 60 -11.22 -3.44 -2.28
N VAL A 61 -10.83 -4.71 -2.32
CA VAL A 61 -11.77 -5.85 -2.40
C VAL A 61 -12.58 -5.97 -1.11
N ALA A 62 -11.96 -5.79 0.06
CA ALA A 62 -12.67 -5.81 1.33
C ALA A 62 -13.74 -4.71 1.40
N LEU A 63 -13.43 -3.48 0.99
CA LEU A 63 -14.42 -2.40 0.92
C LEU A 63 -15.61 -2.74 0.01
N TRP A 64 -15.39 -3.54 -1.03
CA TRP A 64 -16.43 -3.96 -1.97
C TRP A 64 -17.24 -5.14 -1.46
N MET A 65 -16.59 -6.15 -0.87
CA MET A 65 -17.21 -7.42 -0.47
C MET A 65 -17.94 -7.37 0.86
N PHE A 66 -17.41 -6.63 1.85
CA PHE A 66 -18.02 -6.58 3.16
C PHE A 66 -19.37 -5.85 3.15
N PRO A 67 -20.33 -6.26 4.01
CA PRO A 67 -21.64 -5.63 4.11
C PRO A 67 -21.54 -4.11 4.26
N ARG A 68 -22.54 -3.40 3.78
CA ARG A 68 -22.64 -1.95 4.02
C ARG A 68 -22.75 -1.69 5.53
N PRO A 69 -22.20 -0.56 6.02
CA PRO A 69 -22.38 -0.18 7.40
C PRO A 69 -23.87 -0.15 7.77
N ALA A 70 -24.22 -0.53 9.00
CA ALA A 70 -25.56 -0.36 9.48
C ALA A 70 -25.92 1.12 9.57
N ARG A 71 -27.20 1.47 9.52
CA ARG A 71 -27.64 2.87 9.56
C ARG A 71 -27.31 3.57 10.88
N ASP A 72 -27.17 2.82 11.93
CA ASP A 72 -26.83 3.21 13.31
C ASP A 72 -25.33 3.02 13.63
N ASP A 73 -24.51 2.64 12.63
CA ASP A 73 -23.06 2.47 12.80
C ASP A 73 -22.37 3.84 12.89
N THR A 74 -22.08 4.26 14.09
CA THR A 74 -21.39 5.53 14.40
C THR A 74 -19.88 5.44 14.19
N GLN A 75 -19.30 4.25 14.06
CA GLN A 75 -17.86 4.03 13.90
C GLN A 75 -17.42 4.12 12.43
N PHE A 76 -18.31 3.83 11.49
CA PHE A 76 -17.99 3.92 10.08
C PHE A 76 -18.02 5.37 9.59
N ASP A 77 -16.84 5.91 9.26
CA ASP A 77 -16.71 7.21 8.58
C ASP A 77 -16.07 6.98 7.19
N PRO A 78 -16.77 7.30 6.09
CA PRO A 78 -16.22 7.23 4.74
C PRO A 78 -14.97 8.08 4.53
N ARG A 79 -14.82 9.17 5.31
CA ARG A 79 -13.64 10.05 5.26
C ARG A 79 -12.40 9.33 5.75
N LEU A 80 -12.52 8.51 6.81
CA LEU A 80 -11.40 7.71 7.33
C LEU A 80 -10.97 6.65 6.32
N ALA A 81 -11.90 6.00 5.63
CA ALA A 81 -11.56 5.08 4.54
C ALA A 81 -10.85 5.79 3.37
N GLY A 82 -11.26 7.03 3.07
CA GLY A 82 -10.58 7.88 2.10
C GLY A 82 -9.18 8.32 2.56
N ALA A 83 -9.03 8.68 3.83
CA ALA A 83 -7.73 9.01 4.43
C ALA A 83 -6.80 7.79 4.41
N ALA A 84 -7.30 6.60 4.77
CA ALA A 84 -6.55 5.35 4.71
C ALA A 84 -5.98 5.11 3.29
N TYR A 85 -6.78 5.36 2.24
CA TYR A 85 -6.29 5.29 0.86
C TYR A 85 -5.08 6.20 0.62
N TRP A 86 -5.17 7.47 1.01
CA TRP A 86 -4.09 8.42 0.77
C TRP A 86 -2.83 8.12 1.58
N PHE A 87 -2.98 7.72 2.85
CA PHE A 87 -1.86 7.28 3.66
C PHE A 87 -1.14 6.06 3.06
N MET A 88 -1.91 5.09 2.55
CA MET A 88 -1.35 3.92 1.89
C MET A 88 -0.67 4.27 0.56
N ALA A 89 -1.35 5.00 -0.31
CA ALA A 89 -0.86 5.31 -1.66
C ALA A 89 0.38 6.21 -1.61
N LEU A 90 0.30 7.34 -0.89
CA LEU A 90 1.40 8.29 -0.80
C LEU A 90 2.54 7.76 0.09
N GLY A 91 2.21 7.09 1.19
CA GLY A 91 3.20 6.45 2.06
C GLY A 91 4.02 5.41 1.31
N THR A 92 3.37 4.56 0.51
CA THR A 92 4.08 3.57 -0.31
C THR A 92 4.90 4.22 -1.43
N ALA A 93 4.32 5.17 -2.15
CA ALA A 93 5.01 5.84 -3.25
C ALA A 93 6.26 6.60 -2.76
N SER A 94 6.14 7.39 -1.69
CA SER A 94 7.25 8.15 -1.11
C SER A 94 8.34 7.23 -0.56
N ARG A 95 7.95 6.17 0.15
CA ARG A 95 8.89 5.19 0.68
C ARG A 95 9.66 4.48 -0.43
N VAL A 96 8.97 3.95 -1.44
CA VAL A 96 9.59 3.26 -2.57
C VAL A 96 10.56 4.20 -3.31
N ALA A 97 10.15 5.43 -3.60
CA ALA A 97 11.01 6.42 -4.26
C ALA A 97 12.27 6.74 -3.43
N ALA A 98 12.10 6.93 -2.12
CA ALA A 98 13.22 7.20 -1.22
C ALA A 98 14.17 5.98 -1.09
N GLU A 99 13.65 4.76 -1.00
CA GLU A 99 14.46 3.54 -0.96
C GLU A 99 15.26 3.35 -2.25
N LEU A 100 14.71 3.70 -3.42
CA LEU A 100 15.46 3.68 -4.68
C LEU A 100 16.56 4.74 -4.75
N ALA A 101 16.36 5.89 -4.10
CA ALA A 101 17.33 6.97 -4.02
C ALA A 101 18.45 6.71 -3.00
N ARG A 102 18.25 5.83 -2.01
CA ARG A 102 19.23 5.56 -0.93
C ARG A 102 20.63 5.19 -1.42
N PRO A 103 20.84 4.36 -2.45
CA PRO A 103 22.18 4.07 -2.96
C PRO A 103 22.89 5.27 -3.59
N LEU A 104 22.14 6.31 -3.98
CA LEU A 104 22.65 7.51 -4.64
C LEU A 104 22.84 8.68 -3.67
N SER A 105 22.18 8.65 -2.50
CA SER A 105 22.18 9.76 -1.55
C SER A 105 22.01 9.27 -0.11
N ASP A 106 22.94 9.66 0.75
CA ASP A 106 22.85 9.41 2.19
C ASP A 106 22.30 10.59 2.99
N ALA A 107 21.65 11.54 2.28
CA ALA A 107 21.05 12.72 2.89
C ALA A 107 20.02 12.35 3.98
N ALA A 108 20.03 13.09 5.07
CA ALA A 108 19.09 12.88 6.18
C ALA A 108 17.63 12.98 5.71
N ALA A 109 17.32 13.87 4.76
CA ALA A 109 15.98 14.00 4.20
C ALA A 109 15.47 12.70 3.57
N VAL A 110 16.31 11.97 2.81
CA VAL A 110 15.93 10.69 2.20
C VAL A 110 15.61 9.64 3.26
N ARG A 111 16.41 9.61 4.34
CA ARG A 111 16.15 8.70 5.49
C ARG A 111 14.81 8.99 6.14
N TRP A 112 14.51 10.26 6.39
CA TRP A 112 13.24 10.67 6.99
C TRP A 112 12.04 10.35 6.09
N ILE A 113 12.16 10.48 4.77
CA ILE A 113 11.09 10.10 3.84
C ILE A 113 10.80 8.60 3.93
N VAL A 114 11.81 7.74 4.06
CA VAL A 114 11.61 6.29 4.27
C VAL A 114 10.82 6.03 5.56
N VAL A 115 11.22 6.67 6.67
CA VAL A 115 10.55 6.51 7.98
C VAL A 115 9.11 7.02 7.94
N LEU A 116 8.91 8.24 7.42
CA LEU A 116 7.59 8.86 7.33
C LEU A 116 6.66 8.08 6.38
N GLY A 117 7.20 7.59 5.26
CA GLY A 117 6.44 6.75 4.34
C GLY A 117 5.99 5.45 5.00
N GLY A 118 6.87 4.77 5.74
CA GLY A 118 6.54 3.58 6.50
C GLY A 118 5.53 3.84 7.62
N SER A 119 5.68 4.94 8.35
CA SER A 119 4.72 5.35 9.39
C SER A 119 3.35 5.67 8.79
N ALA A 120 3.32 6.33 7.63
CA ALA A 120 2.06 6.61 6.92
C ALA A 120 1.34 5.31 6.52
N GLN A 121 2.08 4.29 6.05
CA GLN A 121 1.50 2.96 5.76
C GLN A 121 0.86 2.35 7.02
N ALA A 122 1.54 2.39 8.17
CA ALA A 122 1.01 1.86 9.41
C ALA A 122 -0.27 2.59 9.85
N VAL A 123 -0.28 3.94 9.77
CA VAL A 123 -1.47 4.75 10.05
C VAL A 123 -2.60 4.40 9.09
N GLY A 124 -2.31 4.29 7.78
CA GLY A 124 -3.30 3.94 6.76
C GLY A 124 -3.97 2.58 7.03
N LEU A 125 -3.17 1.57 7.40
CA LEU A 125 -3.69 0.26 7.81
C LEU A 125 -4.55 0.35 9.07
N GLY A 126 -4.09 1.05 10.11
CA GLY A 126 -4.84 1.23 11.34
C GLY A 126 -6.20 1.90 11.10
N LEU A 127 -6.23 2.99 10.32
CA LEU A 127 -7.48 3.67 9.93
C LEU A 127 -8.42 2.75 9.16
N PHE A 128 -7.86 1.96 8.22
CA PHE A 128 -8.66 1.03 7.45
C PHE A 128 -9.29 -0.05 8.33
N PHE A 129 -8.50 -0.74 9.16
CA PHE A 129 -9.04 -1.77 10.05
C PHE A 129 -10.03 -1.21 11.07
N TRP A 130 -9.80 -0.01 11.57
CA TRP A 130 -10.76 0.69 12.43
C TRP A 130 -12.12 0.86 11.72
N THR A 131 -12.12 1.35 10.49
CA THR A 131 -13.36 1.56 9.72
C THR A 131 -14.04 0.25 9.28
N MET A 132 -13.28 -0.85 9.20
CA MET A 132 -13.82 -2.15 8.81
C MET A 132 -14.32 -2.98 10.00
N TRP A 133 -13.93 -2.62 11.22
CA TRP A 133 -14.16 -3.45 12.40
C TRP A 133 -15.64 -3.82 12.60
N THR A 134 -16.53 -2.83 12.52
CA THR A 134 -17.99 -3.04 12.69
C THR A 134 -18.64 -3.75 11.50
N ARG A 135 -17.96 -3.82 10.35
CA ARG A 135 -18.43 -4.50 9.14
C ARG A 135 -18.10 -5.99 9.12
N ILE A 136 -17.17 -6.42 9.99
CA ILE A 136 -16.83 -7.84 10.17
C ILE A 136 -17.89 -8.44 11.12
N ARG A 137 -19.02 -8.86 10.54
CA ARG A 137 -20.17 -9.40 11.30
C ARG A 137 -20.38 -10.87 10.97
N GLY A 138 -20.83 -11.64 11.97
CA GLY A 138 -21.41 -12.95 11.75
C GLY A 138 -22.67 -12.85 10.88
N ARG A 139 -23.00 -13.92 10.16
CA ARG A 139 -24.28 -14.03 9.46
C ARG A 139 -25.40 -13.96 10.50
N PRO A 140 -26.46 -13.15 10.31
CA PRO A 140 -27.63 -13.24 11.21
C PRO A 140 -28.11 -14.68 11.20
N GLU A 141 -28.23 -15.28 12.37
CA GLU A 141 -28.91 -16.55 12.51
C GLU A 141 -30.38 -16.31 12.14
N GLY A 142 -30.78 -16.85 10.97
CA GLY A 142 -32.13 -16.75 10.43
C GLY A 142 -33.10 -17.71 11.12
#